data_64817811abe894f3525ce0505e1daf3e
#
_entry.id   64817811abe894f3525ce0505e1daf3e
#
_cell.length_a   1.000
_cell.length_b   1.000
_cell.length_c   1.000
_cell.angle_alpha   90.00
_cell.angle_beta   90.00
_cell.angle_gamma   90.00
#
_symmetry.space_group_name_H-M   'P 1'
#
loop_
_entity.id
_entity.type
_entity.pdbx_description
1 polymer ?
#
loop_
_entity_poly.entity_id
_entity_poly.type
_entity_poly.pdbx_seq_one_letter_code
_entity_poly.pdbx_strand_id
1 'polypeptide(L)'
;MRVDLFDFDLPEERIALRPAEPRDAARLLVARPGEGLADRVVRDLPDLLQPGDALVFNDTRVIKARLEGHRHRGETVAQVEAMLHMRISPDRWLAFLRPAKRVAEGERISFGHSGEACYLGALDATVAEKREGGEALLVFDLSGPVLDEALATVGHLPLPPYIASRRPDDERDSTDYQTIYAREEGAVAAPTAGLHFTPNLFEALDRRGIERHFVTLHVGAGTFLPVKAEDTNNHRMHSESGHVSAATAEALNAVRARGGRIVAVGTTSLRLLESAAGEEGHLAEWSGATDIFITPGYRFRTVDALMTNFHLPRSTLFMLVAAFSGLDLMRAAYTHAIENGYRFYSYGDASLLFPETK
;
A
#
# COMPACT_ATOMS: atom_id res chain seq x y z
N MET A 1 13.83 -0.14 19.89
CA MET A 1 13.19 1.17 20.22
C MET A 1 11.76 0.90 20.67
N ARG A 2 11.25 1.60 21.69
CA ARG A 2 9.88 1.39 22.19
C ARG A 2 8.84 1.86 21.19
N VAL A 3 7.81 1.03 20.95
CA VAL A 3 6.74 1.33 19.99
C VAL A 3 5.79 2.42 20.46
N ASP A 4 5.66 2.63 21.79
CA ASP A 4 4.83 3.69 22.36
C ASP A 4 5.36 5.12 22.07
N LEU A 5 6.62 5.27 21.68
CA LEU A 5 7.14 6.54 21.15
C LEU A 5 6.42 7.02 19.89
N PHE A 6 5.77 6.10 19.17
CA PHE A 6 5.04 6.34 17.92
C PHE A 6 3.52 6.34 18.14
N ASP A 7 3.08 6.50 19.39
CA ASP A 7 1.67 6.59 19.73
C ASP A 7 1.18 8.03 19.74
N PHE A 8 -0.08 8.24 19.38
CA PHE A 8 -0.78 9.52 19.46
C PHE A 8 -2.29 9.29 19.43
N ASP A 9 -3.06 10.21 19.98
CA ASP A 9 -4.52 10.16 19.96
C ASP A 9 -5.05 10.58 18.59
N LEU A 10 -5.70 9.65 17.90
CA LEU A 10 -6.36 9.89 16.62
C LEU A 10 -7.88 9.75 16.76
N PRO A 11 -8.65 10.86 16.70
CA PRO A 11 -10.10 10.81 16.72
C PRO A 11 -10.63 10.02 15.52
N GLU A 12 -11.60 9.13 15.77
CA GLU A 12 -12.14 8.23 14.72
C GLU A 12 -12.75 8.97 13.54
N GLU A 13 -13.34 10.13 13.78
CA GLU A 13 -13.95 11.00 12.76
C GLU A 13 -12.91 11.59 11.79
N ARG A 14 -11.62 11.56 12.13
CA ARG A 14 -10.54 11.96 11.24
C ARG A 14 -10.19 10.90 10.19
N ILE A 15 -10.63 9.68 10.35
CA ILE A 15 -10.35 8.60 9.40
C ILE A 15 -11.33 8.69 8.23
N ALA A 16 -10.78 8.96 7.04
CA ALA A 16 -11.58 9.11 5.82
C ALA A 16 -12.09 7.76 5.30
N LEU A 17 -13.38 7.70 4.96
CA LEU A 17 -14.00 6.51 4.35
C LEU A 17 -14.18 6.63 2.84
N ARG A 18 -13.92 7.82 2.27
CA ARG A 18 -13.96 8.15 0.83
C ARG A 18 -12.85 9.14 0.48
N PRO A 19 -12.32 9.11 -0.74
CA PRO A 19 -11.35 10.11 -1.19
C PRO A 19 -11.96 11.51 -1.27
N ALA A 20 -11.12 12.52 -1.42
CA ALA A 20 -11.55 13.86 -1.80
C ALA A 20 -12.11 13.85 -3.25
N GLU A 21 -13.00 14.77 -3.56
CA GLU A 21 -13.57 14.92 -4.90
C GLU A 21 -13.51 16.40 -5.32
N PRO A 22 -12.69 16.73 -6.37
CA PRO A 22 -11.74 15.84 -7.04
C PRO A 22 -10.60 15.38 -6.12
N ARG A 23 -9.91 14.28 -6.48
CA ARG A 23 -8.87 13.65 -5.64
C ARG A 23 -7.72 14.59 -5.28
N ASP A 24 -7.31 15.46 -6.22
CA ASP A 24 -6.27 16.46 -6.02
C ASP A 24 -6.72 17.69 -5.19
N ALA A 25 -7.99 17.74 -4.78
CA ALA A 25 -8.48 18.70 -3.79
C ALA A 25 -8.17 18.28 -2.33
N ALA A 26 -7.61 17.10 -2.12
CA ALA A 26 -7.12 16.68 -0.81
C ALA A 26 -6.07 17.69 -0.29
N ARG A 27 -6.04 17.89 1.03
CA ARG A 27 -5.05 18.77 1.67
C ARG A 27 -3.67 18.15 1.62
N LEU A 28 -2.65 19.00 1.62
CA LEU A 28 -1.25 18.60 1.62
C LEU A 28 -0.50 19.38 2.71
N LEU A 29 -0.02 18.68 3.73
CA LEU A 29 0.85 19.28 4.73
C LEU A 29 2.30 19.15 4.30
N VAL A 30 2.96 20.25 4.03
CA VAL A 30 4.41 20.29 3.75
C VAL A 30 5.16 20.40 5.06
N ALA A 31 6.04 19.45 5.36
CA ALA A 31 6.87 19.45 6.56
C ALA A 31 8.36 19.43 6.18
N ARG A 32 9.07 20.49 6.54
CA ARG A 32 10.51 20.66 6.29
C ARG A 32 11.26 20.83 7.60
N PRO A 33 12.27 20.01 7.88
CA PRO A 33 13.14 20.22 9.01
C PRO A 33 13.76 21.61 8.98
N GLY A 34 13.66 22.35 10.09
CA GLY A 34 14.17 23.73 10.21
C GLY A 34 13.29 24.84 9.62
N GLU A 35 12.36 24.53 8.71
CA GLU A 35 11.44 25.52 8.11
C GLU A 35 10.02 25.42 8.70
N GLY A 36 9.65 24.28 9.29
CA GLY A 36 8.35 24.06 9.94
C GLY A 36 7.29 23.45 9.01
N LEU A 37 6.03 23.82 9.25
CA LEU A 37 4.85 23.27 8.59
C LEU A 37 4.17 24.30 7.71
N ALA A 38 3.66 23.87 6.55
CA ALA A 38 2.88 24.71 5.64
C ALA A 38 1.68 23.97 5.06
N ASP A 39 0.48 24.52 5.26
CA ASP A 39 -0.77 23.99 4.68
C ASP A 39 -0.88 24.32 3.20
N ARG A 40 -1.16 23.30 2.39
CA ARG A 40 -1.33 23.34 0.92
C ARG A 40 -2.45 22.40 0.51
N VAL A 41 -2.66 22.31 -0.78
CA VAL A 41 -3.55 21.35 -1.43
C VAL A 41 -2.73 20.50 -2.41
N VAL A 42 -3.11 19.26 -2.65
CA VAL A 42 -2.33 18.36 -3.53
C VAL A 42 -2.12 18.94 -4.93
N ARG A 43 -3.10 19.66 -5.47
CA ARG A 43 -2.96 20.35 -6.78
C ARG A 43 -1.87 21.42 -6.84
N ASP A 44 -1.35 21.87 -5.68
CA ASP A 44 -0.24 22.82 -5.61
C ASP A 44 1.13 22.12 -5.76
N LEU A 45 1.16 20.78 -5.84
CA LEU A 45 2.40 19.99 -5.93
C LEU A 45 3.37 20.46 -7.04
N PRO A 46 2.91 20.85 -8.25
CA PRO A 46 3.80 21.37 -9.28
C PRO A 46 4.61 22.61 -8.87
N ASP A 47 4.06 23.44 -7.96
CA ASP A 47 4.74 24.66 -7.47
C ASP A 47 5.67 24.37 -6.29
N LEU A 48 5.55 23.20 -5.65
CA LEU A 48 6.38 22.76 -4.53
C LEU A 48 7.62 21.96 -4.98
N LEU A 49 7.59 21.48 -6.22
CA LEU A 49 8.67 20.75 -6.87
C LEU A 49 9.46 21.64 -7.85
N GLN A 50 10.64 21.16 -8.26
CA GLN A 50 11.51 21.89 -9.18
C GLN A 50 11.52 21.18 -10.55
N PRO A 51 11.67 21.92 -11.67
CA PRO A 51 11.92 21.31 -12.96
C PRO A 51 13.11 20.36 -12.91
N GLY A 52 12.95 19.15 -13.42
CA GLY A 52 13.96 18.11 -13.38
C GLY A 52 13.88 17.18 -12.15
N ASP A 53 12.97 17.43 -11.20
CA ASP A 53 12.63 16.45 -10.18
C ASP A 53 11.88 15.26 -10.80
N ALA A 54 11.98 14.09 -10.18
CA ALA A 54 11.28 12.87 -10.57
C ALA A 54 10.34 12.37 -9.47
N LEU A 55 9.07 12.22 -9.80
CA LEU A 55 8.09 11.50 -8.98
C LEU A 55 8.15 10.00 -9.31
N VAL A 56 8.26 9.15 -8.28
CA VAL A 56 8.30 7.70 -8.44
C VAL A 56 7.07 7.07 -7.82
N PHE A 57 6.29 6.39 -8.65
CA PHE A 57 5.00 5.80 -8.31
C PHE A 57 5.09 4.28 -8.26
N ASN A 58 4.27 3.66 -7.42
CA ASN A 58 4.00 2.23 -7.47
C ASN A 58 2.80 1.98 -8.41
N ASP A 59 3.02 1.30 -9.54
CA ASP A 59 2.03 1.07 -10.58
C ASP A 59 1.21 -0.21 -10.42
N THR A 60 1.29 -0.82 -9.26
CA THR A 60 0.53 -2.03 -8.97
C THR A 60 -0.98 -1.81 -9.06
N ARG A 61 -1.69 -2.82 -9.58
CA ARG A 61 -3.15 -2.88 -9.67
C ARG A 61 -3.70 -3.80 -8.58
N VAL A 62 -4.70 -3.32 -7.87
CA VAL A 62 -5.41 -4.12 -6.87
C VAL A 62 -6.30 -5.13 -7.56
N ILE A 63 -6.16 -6.40 -7.19
CA ILE A 63 -7.03 -7.49 -7.65
C ILE A 63 -8.19 -7.71 -6.68
N LYS A 64 -9.25 -8.37 -7.14
CA LYS A 64 -10.39 -8.74 -6.29
C LYS A 64 -10.04 -9.95 -5.41
N ALA A 65 -9.22 -9.71 -4.40
CA ALA A 65 -8.56 -10.72 -3.59
C ALA A 65 -9.39 -11.22 -2.39
N ARG A 66 -10.54 -10.60 -2.09
CA ARG A 66 -11.44 -11.03 -1.02
C ARG A 66 -12.49 -11.97 -1.59
N LEU A 67 -12.46 -13.22 -1.12
CA LEU A 67 -13.35 -14.29 -1.56
C LEU A 67 -14.29 -14.68 -0.41
N GLU A 68 -15.57 -14.77 -0.69
CA GLU A 68 -16.57 -15.29 0.23
C GLU A 68 -17.04 -16.65 -0.26
N GLY A 69 -17.07 -17.64 0.64
CA GLY A 69 -17.37 -19.01 0.24
C GLY A 69 -17.84 -19.89 1.40
N HIS A 70 -18.02 -21.15 1.09
CA HIS A 70 -18.53 -22.14 2.02
C HIS A 70 -17.58 -23.36 2.08
N ARG A 71 -17.26 -23.78 3.27
CA ARG A 71 -16.59 -25.04 3.53
C ARG A 71 -17.64 -26.11 3.83
N HIS A 72 -17.58 -27.25 3.15
CA HIS A 72 -18.45 -28.39 3.32
C HIS A 72 -17.72 -29.51 4.08
N ARG A 73 -18.33 -30.00 5.18
CA ARG A 73 -17.85 -31.17 5.94
C ARG A 73 -19.05 -32.09 6.23
N GLY A 74 -19.27 -33.10 5.39
CA GLY A 74 -20.51 -33.88 5.39
C GLY A 74 -21.70 -32.97 5.20
N GLU A 75 -22.68 -33.02 6.10
CA GLU A 75 -23.86 -32.13 6.08
C GLU A 75 -23.60 -30.71 6.66
N THR A 76 -22.44 -30.50 7.24
CA THR A 76 -22.13 -29.20 7.89
C THR A 76 -21.53 -28.24 6.90
N VAL A 77 -22.19 -27.08 6.73
CA VAL A 77 -21.71 -25.96 5.93
C VAL A 77 -21.27 -24.83 6.84
N ALA A 78 -20.10 -24.26 6.58
CA ALA A 78 -19.60 -23.10 7.31
C ALA A 78 -19.16 -22.02 6.32
N GLN A 79 -19.62 -20.79 6.55
CA GLN A 79 -19.17 -19.63 5.80
C GLN A 79 -17.69 -19.35 6.12
N VAL A 80 -16.90 -19.08 5.09
CA VAL A 80 -15.48 -18.78 5.17
C VAL A 80 -15.19 -17.59 4.24
N GLU A 81 -14.47 -16.62 4.76
CA GLU A 81 -13.85 -15.55 3.97
C GLU A 81 -12.37 -15.89 3.78
N ALA A 82 -11.86 -15.74 2.58
CA ALA A 82 -10.45 -15.84 2.25
C ALA A 82 -9.96 -14.50 1.70
N MET A 83 -8.90 -13.95 2.30
CA MET A 83 -8.19 -12.78 1.80
C MET A 83 -6.88 -13.26 1.19
N LEU A 84 -6.84 -13.35 -0.13
CA LEU A 84 -5.60 -13.68 -0.87
C LEU A 84 -4.59 -12.55 -0.64
N HIS A 85 -3.30 -12.88 -0.48
CA HIS A 85 -2.30 -11.83 -0.26
C HIS A 85 -0.96 -12.08 -0.96
N MET A 86 -0.65 -13.32 -1.36
CA MET A 86 0.58 -13.63 -2.07
C MET A 86 0.37 -14.82 -3.01
N ARG A 87 0.67 -14.63 -4.29
CA ARG A 87 0.67 -15.71 -5.28
C ARG A 87 1.98 -16.50 -5.16
N ILE A 88 1.88 -17.82 -5.00
CA ILE A 88 3.04 -18.72 -4.89
C ILE A 88 3.32 -19.41 -6.22
N SER A 89 2.28 -19.79 -6.95
CA SER A 89 2.34 -20.39 -8.29
C SER A 89 1.07 -20.06 -9.08
N PRO A 90 0.96 -20.43 -10.36
CA PRO A 90 -0.22 -20.12 -11.17
C PRO A 90 -1.56 -20.54 -10.58
N ASP A 91 -1.57 -21.56 -9.70
CA ASP A 91 -2.76 -22.15 -9.06
C ASP A 91 -2.77 -22.02 -7.53
N ARG A 92 -1.72 -21.41 -6.91
CA ARG A 92 -1.54 -21.39 -5.45
C ARG A 92 -1.40 -20.00 -4.89
N TRP A 93 -2.15 -19.74 -3.82
CA TRP A 93 -2.13 -18.49 -3.11
C TRP A 93 -2.03 -18.68 -1.60
N LEU A 94 -1.26 -17.84 -0.95
CA LEU A 94 -1.40 -17.62 0.50
C LEU A 94 -2.60 -16.71 0.74
N ALA A 95 -3.40 -17.08 1.74
CA ALA A 95 -4.60 -16.35 2.12
C ALA A 95 -4.79 -16.34 3.63
N PHE A 96 -5.33 -15.25 4.17
CA PHE A 96 -5.87 -15.24 5.54
C PHE A 96 -7.31 -15.72 5.52
N LEU A 97 -7.61 -16.76 6.31
CA LEU A 97 -8.96 -17.33 6.41
C LEU A 97 -9.71 -16.81 7.65
N ARG A 98 -10.99 -16.53 7.49
CA ARG A 98 -11.90 -16.19 8.60
C ARG A 98 -13.22 -16.98 8.50
N PRO A 99 -13.60 -17.71 9.55
CA PRO A 99 -12.84 -18.04 10.76
C PRO A 99 -11.86 -19.21 10.53
N ALA A 100 -10.54 -18.93 10.65
CA ALA A 100 -9.48 -19.92 10.39
C ALA A 100 -9.60 -21.21 11.22
N LYS A 101 -10.14 -21.13 12.44
CA LYS A 101 -10.32 -22.30 13.33
C LYS A 101 -11.35 -23.31 12.82
N ARG A 102 -12.25 -22.92 11.91
CA ARG A 102 -13.30 -23.78 11.34
C ARG A 102 -12.87 -24.50 10.07
N VAL A 103 -11.66 -24.27 9.61
CA VAL A 103 -11.11 -24.86 8.38
C VAL A 103 -9.91 -25.71 8.73
N ALA A 104 -9.82 -26.93 8.18
CA ALA A 104 -8.69 -27.85 8.33
C ALA A 104 -7.96 -28.07 7.01
N GLU A 105 -6.74 -28.58 7.08
CA GLU A 105 -5.99 -29.02 5.91
C GLU A 105 -6.74 -30.15 5.18
N GLY A 106 -6.66 -30.15 3.87
CA GLY A 106 -7.36 -31.08 2.99
C GLY A 106 -8.83 -30.72 2.72
N GLU A 107 -9.40 -29.73 3.40
CA GLU A 107 -10.80 -29.32 3.15
C GLU A 107 -10.91 -28.46 1.91
N ARG A 108 -12.06 -28.59 1.22
CA ARG A 108 -12.44 -27.76 0.09
C ARG A 108 -13.29 -26.58 0.53
N ILE A 109 -13.07 -25.48 -0.12
CA ILE A 109 -13.86 -24.25 0.01
C ILE A 109 -14.36 -23.89 -1.38
N SER A 110 -15.69 -23.72 -1.52
CA SER A 110 -16.32 -23.23 -2.74
C SER A 110 -16.63 -21.76 -2.59
N PHE A 111 -16.10 -20.92 -3.46
CA PHE A 111 -16.29 -19.48 -3.50
C PHE A 111 -17.30 -19.10 -4.59
N GLY A 112 -18.06 -18.01 -4.37
CA GLY A 112 -19.09 -17.52 -5.28
C GLY A 112 -20.49 -18.05 -4.95
N HIS A 113 -21.49 -17.66 -5.75
CA HIS A 113 -22.88 -17.98 -5.47
C HIS A 113 -23.24 -19.37 -6.00
N SER A 114 -23.82 -20.20 -5.14
CA SER A 114 -24.35 -21.54 -5.46
C SER A 114 -25.73 -21.47 -6.13
N GLY A 115 -25.90 -20.74 -7.23
CA GLY A 115 -27.27 -20.55 -7.74
C GLY A 115 -27.47 -20.36 -9.23
N GLU A 116 -26.46 -20.00 -9.99
CA GLU A 116 -26.61 -19.86 -11.44
C GLU A 116 -25.46 -20.59 -12.16
N ALA A 117 -25.86 -21.46 -13.11
CA ALA A 117 -24.99 -22.31 -13.89
C ALA A 117 -24.15 -21.50 -14.91
N CYS A 118 -23.24 -20.69 -14.41
CA CYS A 118 -22.16 -20.15 -15.22
C CYS A 118 -20.85 -20.76 -14.74
N TYR A 119 -20.11 -21.41 -15.63
CA TYR A 119 -18.84 -22.10 -15.31
C TYR A 119 -17.79 -21.21 -14.66
N LEU A 120 -17.96 -19.88 -14.74
CA LEU A 120 -17.13 -18.84 -14.12
C LEU A 120 -17.69 -18.33 -12.79
N GLY A 121 -18.85 -18.79 -12.35
CA GLY A 121 -19.51 -18.34 -11.11
C GLY A 121 -19.18 -19.18 -9.87
N ALA A 122 -18.40 -20.24 -10.00
CA ALA A 122 -17.93 -21.08 -8.90
C ALA A 122 -16.42 -21.27 -9.00
N LEU A 123 -15.73 -21.01 -7.90
CA LEU A 123 -14.27 -21.15 -7.76
C LEU A 123 -13.98 -22.01 -6.55
N ASP A 124 -13.38 -23.17 -6.78
CA ASP A 124 -13.02 -24.10 -5.71
C ASP A 124 -11.53 -24.07 -5.40
N ALA A 125 -11.22 -24.19 -4.11
CA ALA A 125 -9.86 -24.35 -3.64
C ALA A 125 -9.77 -25.40 -2.52
N THR A 126 -8.62 -26.06 -2.43
CA THR A 126 -8.26 -26.95 -1.34
C THR A 126 -7.27 -26.24 -0.41
N VAL A 127 -7.49 -26.36 0.90
CA VAL A 127 -6.53 -25.89 1.92
C VAL A 127 -5.39 -26.89 2.01
N ALA A 128 -4.24 -26.56 1.41
CA ALA A 128 -3.09 -27.46 1.35
C ALA A 128 -2.26 -27.42 2.63
N GLU A 129 -2.16 -26.25 3.27
CA GLU A 129 -1.36 -26.03 4.47
C GLU A 129 -2.01 -24.94 5.33
N LYS A 130 -1.94 -25.10 6.65
CA LYS A 130 -2.32 -24.03 7.61
C LYS A 130 -1.09 -23.50 8.30
N ARG A 131 -1.04 -22.17 8.47
CA ARG A 131 0.05 -21.46 9.12
C ARG A 131 -0.44 -20.66 10.32
N GLU A 132 0.50 -20.08 11.03
CA GLU A 132 0.19 -19.22 12.17
C GLU A 132 -0.58 -17.96 11.74
N GLY A 133 -1.30 -17.33 12.66
CA GLY A 133 -2.03 -16.07 12.39
C GLY A 133 -3.28 -16.23 11.52
N GLY A 134 -3.69 -17.46 11.18
CA GLY A 134 -4.85 -17.72 10.31
C GLY A 134 -4.51 -17.75 8.84
N GLU A 135 -3.24 -17.72 8.48
CA GLU A 135 -2.75 -17.91 7.13
C GLU A 135 -2.91 -19.35 6.67
N ALA A 136 -3.18 -19.55 5.39
CA ALA A 136 -3.27 -20.87 4.77
C ALA A 136 -2.80 -20.81 3.31
N LEU A 137 -2.26 -21.93 2.81
CA LEU A 137 -2.00 -22.13 1.38
C LEU A 137 -3.25 -22.73 0.74
N LEU A 138 -3.84 -22.00 -0.19
CA LEU A 138 -4.95 -22.45 -1.03
C LEU A 138 -4.41 -22.92 -2.38
N VAL A 139 -4.87 -24.08 -2.82
CA VAL A 139 -4.64 -24.64 -4.16
C VAL A 139 -5.97 -24.60 -4.89
N PHE A 140 -6.06 -23.78 -5.92
CA PHE A 140 -7.25 -23.65 -6.75
C PHE A 140 -7.34 -24.75 -7.82
N ASP A 141 -8.54 -25.10 -8.21
CA ASP A 141 -8.77 -26.06 -9.32
C ASP A 141 -8.50 -25.42 -10.69
N LEU A 142 -8.46 -24.08 -10.75
CA LEU A 142 -8.10 -23.28 -11.91
C LEU A 142 -6.67 -22.75 -11.79
N SER A 143 -6.05 -22.37 -12.89
CA SER A 143 -4.66 -21.96 -12.96
C SER A 143 -4.44 -20.83 -13.96
N GLY A 144 -3.45 -19.97 -13.71
CA GLY A 144 -3.02 -18.89 -14.62
C GLY A 144 -4.15 -17.93 -14.98
N PRO A 145 -4.24 -17.49 -16.26
CA PRO A 145 -5.23 -16.49 -16.68
C PRO A 145 -6.69 -16.88 -16.43
N VAL A 146 -7.01 -18.18 -16.46
CA VAL A 146 -8.38 -18.66 -16.17
C VAL A 146 -8.72 -18.46 -14.70
N LEU A 147 -7.76 -18.67 -13.79
CA LEU A 147 -7.94 -18.36 -12.37
C LEU A 147 -8.10 -16.84 -12.17
N ASP A 148 -7.31 -16.03 -12.87
CA ASP A 148 -7.38 -14.57 -12.75
C ASP A 148 -8.75 -14.04 -13.19
N GLU A 149 -9.34 -14.56 -14.26
CA GLU A 149 -10.69 -14.23 -14.72
C GLU A 149 -11.77 -14.68 -13.70
N ALA A 150 -11.63 -15.88 -13.15
CA ALA A 150 -12.54 -16.36 -12.10
C ALA A 150 -12.46 -15.49 -10.83
N LEU A 151 -11.26 -15.12 -10.39
CA LEU A 151 -11.06 -14.20 -9.27
C LEU A 151 -11.68 -12.83 -9.54
N ALA A 152 -11.53 -12.30 -10.76
CA ALA A 152 -12.14 -11.03 -11.15
C ALA A 152 -13.68 -11.07 -11.15
N THR A 153 -14.26 -12.25 -11.36
CA THR A 153 -15.72 -12.47 -11.39
C THR A 153 -16.30 -12.71 -10.00
N VAL A 154 -15.69 -13.61 -9.23
CA VAL A 154 -16.19 -14.08 -7.92
C VAL A 154 -15.73 -13.18 -6.77
N GLY A 155 -14.55 -12.58 -6.90
CA GLY A 155 -13.90 -11.84 -5.84
C GLY A 155 -14.45 -10.42 -5.64
N HIS A 156 -14.22 -9.91 -4.45
CA HIS A 156 -14.49 -8.53 -4.04
C HIS A 156 -13.20 -7.76 -3.85
N LEU A 157 -13.26 -6.44 -3.94
CA LEU A 157 -12.10 -5.59 -3.63
C LEU A 157 -11.73 -5.75 -2.15
N PRO A 158 -10.44 -5.93 -1.85
CA PRO A 158 -9.95 -6.05 -0.48
C PRO A 158 -9.84 -4.66 0.16
N LEU A 159 -10.98 -4.03 0.46
CA LEU A 159 -10.98 -2.75 1.17
C LEU A 159 -10.28 -2.88 2.53
N PRO A 160 -9.53 -1.86 2.95
CA PRO A 160 -8.94 -1.83 4.29
C PRO A 160 -9.98 -2.16 5.38
N PRO A 161 -9.62 -2.94 6.40
CA PRO A 161 -10.56 -3.39 7.44
C PRO A 161 -11.33 -2.25 8.13
N TYR A 162 -10.72 -1.07 8.29
CA TYR A 162 -11.35 0.09 8.90
C TYR A 162 -12.47 0.70 8.03
N ILE A 163 -12.41 0.53 6.71
CA ILE A 163 -13.50 0.91 5.79
C ILE A 163 -14.58 -0.16 5.80
N ALA A 164 -14.17 -1.42 5.58
CA ALA A 164 -15.09 -2.55 5.50
C ALA A 164 -15.92 -2.76 6.78
N SER A 165 -15.39 -2.37 7.96
CA SER A 165 -16.14 -2.43 9.22
C SER A 165 -17.17 -1.30 9.42
N ARG A 166 -17.08 -0.21 8.65
CA ARG A 166 -17.91 0.99 8.82
C ARG A 166 -18.93 1.21 7.71
N ARG A 167 -18.71 0.62 6.56
CA ARG A 167 -19.64 0.64 5.43
C ARG A 167 -19.46 -0.60 4.54
N PRO A 168 -20.55 -1.05 3.88
CA PRO A 168 -20.42 -2.05 2.81
C PRO A 168 -19.59 -1.50 1.64
N ASP A 169 -19.01 -2.39 0.85
CA ASP A 169 -18.43 -2.07 -0.46
C ASP A 169 -19.53 -1.72 -1.47
N ASP A 170 -19.21 -0.86 -2.41
CA ASP A 170 -20.07 -0.47 -3.52
C ASP A 170 -19.29 -0.33 -4.84
N GLU A 171 -20.00 -0.06 -5.93
CA GLU A 171 -19.40 0.02 -7.28
C GLU A 171 -18.32 1.09 -7.40
N ARG A 172 -18.41 2.18 -6.62
CA ARG A 172 -17.42 3.27 -6.62
C ARG A 172 -16.06 2.80 -6.12
N ASP A 173 -16.02 1.80 -5.23
CA ASP A 173 -14.76 1.30 -4.67
C ASP A 173 -13.84 0.73 -5.73
N SER A 174 -14.39 0.18 -6.82
CA SER A 174 -13.61 -0.32 -7.96
C SER A 174 -12.76 0.77 -8.62
N THR A 175 -13.23 2.02 -8.56
CA THR A 175 -12.53 3.20 -9.07
C THR A 175 -11.81 3.92 -7.95
N ASP A 176 -12.44 4.11 -6.78
CA ASP A 176 -11.89 4.88 -5.67
C ASP A 176 -10.63 4.25 -5.09
N TYR A 177 -10.55 2.91 -5.05
CA TYR A 177 -9.41 2.17 -4.51
C TYR A 177 -8.41 1.72 -5.58
N GLN A 178 -8.29 2.48 -6.67
CA GLN A 178 -7.36 2.24 -7.77
C GLN A 178 -6.70 3.55 -8.20
N THR A 179 -5.40 3.51 -8.48
CA THR A 179 -4.71 4.67 -9.08
C THR A 179 -5.03 4.77 -10.56
N ILE A 180 -4.98 5.99 -11.13
CA ILE A 180 -5.25 6.22 -12.56
C ILE A 180 -4.18 5.61 -13.49
N TYR A 181 -3.05 5.19 -12.92
CA TYR A 181 -1.91 4.60 -13.65
C TYR A 181 -1.67 3.13 -13.25
N ALA A 182 -2.59 2.50 -12.53
CA ALA A 182 -2.47 1.10 -12.13
C ALA A 182 -2.36 0.17 -13.35
N ARG A 183 -1.29 -0.63 -13.42
CA ARG A 183 -0.95 -1.48 -14.55
C ARG A 183 -0.67 -2.91 -14.15
N GLU A 184 0.28 -3.13 -13.25
CA GLU A 184 0.78 -4.47 -12.89
C GLU A 184 -0.12 -5.13 -11.84
N GLU A 185 -0.87 -6.17 -12.23
CA GLU A 185 -1.81 -6.89 -11.35
C GLU A 185 -1.10 -7.72 -10.29
N GLY A 186 -1.70 -7.85 -9.11
CA GLY A 186 -1.21 -8.74 -8.03
C GLY A 186 -1.19 -8.14 -6.63
N ALA A 187 -1.48 -6.85 -6.47
CA ALA A 187 -1.58 -6.24 -5.15
C ALA A 187 -2.95 -6.47 -4.50
N VAL A 188 -2.97 -6.56 -3.19
CA VAL A 188 -4.21 -6.58 -2.39
C VAL A 188 -4.47 -5.28 -1.65
N ALA A 189 -3.56 -4.34 -1.73
CA ALA A 189 -3.74 -2.98 -1.23
C ALA A 189 -3.27 -1.96 -2.26
N ALA A 190 -4.05 -0.90 -2.44
CA ALA A 190 -3.69 0.20 -3.33
C ALA A 190 -2.50 0.99 -2.78
N PRO A 191 -1.62 1.54 -3.64
CA PRO A 191 -0.61 2.52 -3.25
C PRO A 191 -1.30 3.87 -3.01
N THR A 192 -1.87 4.04 -1.80
CA THR A 192 -2.90 5.04 -1.49
C THR A 192 -2.45 6.49 -1.65
N ALA A 193 -1.15 6.80 -1.49
CA ALA A 193 -0.61 8.12 -1.81
C ALA A 193 -0.79 8.48 -3.29
N GLY A 194 -0.82 7.49 -4.18
CA GLY A 194 -1.07 7.67 -5.60
C GLY A 194 -2.52 7.98 -5.95
N LEU A 195 -3.47 7.72 -5.04
CA LEU A 195 -4.89 8.00 -5.27
C LEU A 195 -5.19 9.50 -5.41
N HIS A 196 -4.33 10.37 -4.91
CA HIS A 196 -4.48 11.81 -5.02
C HIS A 196 -4.28 12.35 -6.44
N PHE A 197 -3.62 11.61 -7.31
CA PHE A 197 -3.27 12.08 -8.63
C PHE A 197 -4.44 11.99 -9.62
N THR A 198 -4.63 13.06 -10.38
CA THR A 198 -5.63 13.19 -11.44
C THR A 198 -4.93 13.41 -12.78
N PRO A 199 -5.60 13.18 -13.92
CA PRO A 199 -5.03 13.52 -15.23
C PRO A 199 -4.59 14.99 -15.30
N ASN A 200 -5.39 15.91 -14.77
CA ASN A 200 -5.07 17.35 -14.75
C ASN A 200 -3.80 17.65 -13.94
N LEU A 201 -3.61 16.99 -12.80
CA LEU A 201 -2.40 17.15 -12.00
C LEU A 201 -1.17 16.61 -12.76
N PHE A 202 -1.29 15.47 -13.45
CA PHE A 202 -0.21 14.95 -14.29
C PHE A 202 0.18 15.91 -15.41
N GLU A 203 -0.81 16.50 -16.11
CA GLU A 203 -0.53 17.52 -17.13
C GLU A 203 0.17 18.75 -16.55
N ALA A 204 -0.21 19.17 -15.34
CA ALA A 204 0.43 20.32 -14.69
C ALA A 204 1.90 20.01 -14.31
N LEU A 205 2.17 18.79 -13.81
CA LEU A 205 3.53 18.32 -13.52
C LEU A 205 4.39 18.23 -14.79
N ASP A 206 3.84 17.68 -15.88
CA ASP A 206 4.54 17.59 -17.18
C ASP A 206 4.90 18.99 -17.73
N ARG A 207 3.96 19.96 -17.68
CA ARG A 207 4.23 21.36 -18.07
C ARG A 207 5.31 22.02 -17.23
N ARG A 208 5.48 21.57 -15.98
CA ARG A 208 6.52 22.08 -15.07
C ARG A 208 7.87 21.39 -15.28
N GLY A 209 7.95 20.39 -16.15
CA GLY A 209 9.16 19.61 -16.39
C GLY A 209 9.51 18.65 -15.25
N ILE A 210 8.52 18.12 -14.55
CA ILE A 210 8.66 17.12 -13.50
C ILE A 210 8.44 15.74 -14.12
N GLU A 211 9.41 14.87 -13.97
CA GLU A 211 9.38 13.53 -14.57
C GLU A 211 8.55 12.55 -13.74
N ARG A 212 7.99 11.55 -14.43
CA ARG A 212 7.22 10.47 -13.81
C ARG A 212 7.86 9.12 -14.11
N HIS A 213 8.18 8.37 -13.08
CA HIS A 213 8.74 7.02 -13.19
C HIS A 213 7.90 6.04 -12.37
N PHE A 214 7.96 4.78 -12.77
CA PHE A 214 7.14 3.74 -12.15
C PHE A 214 8.02 2.59 -11.67
N VAL A 215 7.64 2.06 -10.52
CA VAL A 215 8.17 0.83 -9.92
C VAL A 215 7.00 -0.04 -9.51
N THR A 216 7.21 -1.33 -9.34
CA THR A 216 6.13 -2.26 -8.96
C THR A 216 6.45 -2.90 -7.61
N LEU A 217 5.57 -2.73 -6.63
CA LEU A 217 5.60 -3.46 -5.36
C LEU A 217 4.21 -4.03 -5.09
N HIS A 218 4.08 -5.34 -5.06
CA HIS A 218 2.83 -6.01 -4.74
C HIS A 218 2.62 -6.01 -3.24
N VAL A 219 1.80 -5.06 -2.79
CA VAL A 219 1.49 -4.87 -1.36
C VAL A 219 0.60 -5.99 -0.88
N GLY A 220 1.06 -6.72 0.13
CA GLY A 220 0.30 -7.79 0.79
C GLY A 220 -0.64 -7.28 1.89
N ALA A 221 -1.58 -8.14 2.32
CA ALA A 221 -2.53 -7.80 3.39
C ALA A 221 -1.86 -7.56 4.76
N GLY A 222 -0.59 -7.95 4.91
CA GLY A 222 0.21 -7.69 6.12
C GLY A 222 0.34 -6.20 6.47
N THR A 223 0.25 -5.30 5.48
CA THR A 223 0.30 -3.85 5.69
C THR A 223 -0.85 -3.33 6.57
N PHE A 224 -1.97 -4.06 6.66
CA PHE A 224 -3.10 -3.69 7.51
C PHE A 224 -3.00 -4.24 8.93
N LEU A 225 -1.99 -5.05 9.24
CA LEU A 225 -1.84 -5.66 10.56
C LEU A 225 -1.16 -4.65 11.51
N PRO A 226 -1.70 -4.49 12.73
CA PRO A 226 -1.07 -3.61 13.72
C PRO A 226 0.24 -4.23 14.24
N VAL A 227 1.19 -3.38 14.61
CA VAL A 227 2.40 -3.81 15.31
C VAL A 227 2.02 -4.30 16.71
N LYS A 228 2.26 -5.59 16.98
CA LYS A 228 1.95 -6.24 18.26
C LYS A 228 3.12 -6.19 19.24
N ALA A 229 4.33 -5.97 18.75
CA ALA A 229 5.53 -5.89 19.55
C ALA A 229 5.57 -4.59 20.37
N GLU A 230 6.13 -4.63 21.56
CA GLU A 230 6.40 -3.43 22.39
C GLU A 230 7.72 -2.75 22.01
N ASP A 231 8.64 -3.51 21.41
CA ASP A 231 9.93 -3.02 20.89
C ASP A 231 10.07 -3.33 19.41
N THR A 232 10.57 -2.35 18.63
CA THR A 232 10.75 -2.47 17.18
C THR A 232 11.67 -3.63 16.79
N ASN A 233 12.65 -3.99 17.62
CA ASN A 233 13.58 -5.10 17.37
C ASN A 233 12.87 -6.47 17.33
N ASN A 234 11.69 -6.57 17.94
CA ASN A 234 10.89 -7.80 17.98
C ASN A 234 9.83 -7.87 16.89
N HIS A 235 9.70 -6.80 16.06
CA HIS A 235 8.77 -6.78 14.94
C HIS A 235 9.42 -7.36 13.69
N ARG A 236 8.70 -8.22 12.98
CA ARG A 236 9.10 -8.74 11.66
C ARG A 236 8.15 -8.22 10.60
N MET A 237 8.72 -7.57 9.59
CA MET A 237 7.95 -7.15 8.44
C MET A 237 7.54 -8.34 7.58
N HIS A 238 6.34 -8.26 7.01
CA HIS A 238 5.95 -9.17 5.94
C HIS A 238 6.76 -8.87 4.69
N SER A 239 7.20 -9.92 4.01
CA SER A 239 7.93 -9.79 2.76
C SER A 239 6.98 -9.45 1.62
N GLU A 240 7.36 -8.50 0.77
CA GLU A 240 6.59 -8.04 -0.39
C GLU A 240 7.47 -8.13 -1.64
N SER A 241 6.92 -8.65 -2.74
CA SER A 241 7.64 -8.78 -4.00
C SER A 241 7.60 -7.48 -4.79
N GLY A 242 8.76 -7.06 -5.30
CA GLY A 242 8.85 -5.84 -6.07
C GLY A 242 9.84 -5.90 -7.22
N HIS A 243 9.77 -4.89 -8.08
CA HIS A 243 10.61 -4.76 -9.26
C HIS A 243 10.91 -3.29 -9.58
N VAL A 244 12.19 -3.02 -9.87
CA VAL A 244 12.69 -1.77 -10.46
C VAL A 244 13.38 -2.14 -11.76
N SER A 245 12.87 -1.68 -12.90
CA SER A 245 13.46 -2.00 -14.20
C SER A 245 14.80 -1.28 -14.39
N ALA A 246 15.70 -1.84 -15.23
CA ALA A 246 16.94 -1.22 -15.62
C ALA A 246 16.72 0.21 -16.15
N ALA A 247 15.72 0.39 -17.03
CA ALA A 247 15.39 1.69 -17.61
C ALA A 247 14.96 2.71 -16.54
N THR A 248 14.15 2.30 -15.54
CA THR A 248 13.76 3.17 -14.42
C THR A 248 14.97 3.53 -13.55
N ALA A 249 15.82 2.56 -13.23
CA ALA A 249 17.03 2.80 -12.45
C ALA A 249 17.98 3.78 -13.14
N GLU A 250 18.27 3.58 -14.43
CA GLU A 250 19.10 4.48 -15.24
C GLU A 250 18.53 5.90 -15.32
N ALA A 251 17.23 6.02 -15.56
CA ALA A 251 16.55 7.34 -15.63
C ALA A 251 16.66 8.09 -14.30
N LEU A 252 16.41 7.42 -13.17
CA LEU A 252 16.50 8.04 -11.84
C LEU A 252 17.94 8.42 -11.47
N ASN A 253 18.94 7.60 -11.84
CA ASN A 253 20.35 7.95 -11.68
C ASN A 253 20.70 9.20 -12.52
N ALA A 254 20.18 9.31 -13.75
CA ALA A 254 20.36 10.49 -14.60
C ALA A 254 19.69 11.73 -14.00
N VAL A 255 18.51 11.61 -13.37
CA VAL A 255 17.88 12.70 -12.59
C VAL A 255 18.81 13.23 -11.53
N ARG A 256 19.38 12.35 -10.71
CA ARG A 256 20.33 12.74 -9.64
C ARG A 256 21.62 13.36 -10.21
N ALA A 257 22.16 12.80 -11.28
CA ALA A 257 23.40 13.30 -11.91
C ALA A 257 23.28 14.74 -12.41
N ARG A 258 22.07 15.19 -12.79
CA ARG A 258 21.79 16.60 -13.18
C ARG A 258 21.29 17.49 -12.03
N GLY A 259 21.30 16.98 -10.78
CA GLY A 259 20.89 17.74 -9.58
C GLY A 259 19.40 17.74 -9.30
N GLY A 260 18.59 16.93 -10.01
CA GLY A 260 17.18 16.73 -9.73
C GLY A 260 16.98 15.82 -8.50
N ARG A 261 15.82 15.92 -7.87
CA ARG A 261 15.44 15.15 -6.67
C ARG A 261 14.59 13.94 -7.03
N ILE A 262 14.77 12.85 -6.31
CA ILE A 262 13.89 11.67 -6.35
C ILE A 262 12.82 11.82 -5.26
N VAL A 263 11.58 11.96 -5.67
CA VAL A 263 10.41 12.14 -4.80
C VAL A 263 9.58 10.85 -4.83
N ALA A 264 9.60 10.09 -3.76
CA ALA A 264 8.78 8.89 -3.66
C ALA A 264 7.31 9.26 -3.40
N VAL A 265 6.39 8.67 -4.17
CA VAL A 265 4.96 8.75 -3.92
C VAL A 265 4.51 7.46 -3.24
N GLY A 266 4.29 7.55 -1.93
CA GLY A 266 3.97 6.45 -1.04
C GLY A 266 5.19 5.78 -0.42
N THR A 267 4.98 5.24 0.77
CA THR A 267 5.99 4.49 1.52
C THR A 267 6.42 3.21 0.81
N THR A 268 5.56 2.64 -0.05
CA THR A 268 5.86 1.48 -0.90
C THR A 268 6.95 1.80 -1.92
N SER A 269 6.81 2.92 -2.65
CA SER A 269 7.83 3.38 -3.60
C SER A 269 9.14 3.68 -2.88
N LEU A 270 9.09 4.37 -1.72
CA LEU A 270 10.28 4.66 -0.92
C LEU A 270 11.01 3.36 -0.51
N ARG A 271 10.28 2.40 0.09
CA ARG A 271 10.88 1.13 0.55
C ARG A 271 11.53 0.35 -0.59
N LEU A 272 10.90 0.34 -1.75
CA LEU A 272 11.43 -0.36 -2.91
C LEU A 272 12.69 0.32 -3.45
N LEU A 273 12.67 1.65 -3.58
CA LEU A 273 13.86 2.42 -4.01
C LEU A 273 15.04 2.23 -3.05
N GLU A 274 14.80 2.29 -1.73
CA GLU A 274 15.84 2.07 -0.73
C GLU A 274 16.36 0.62 -0.73
N SER A 275 15.51 -0.37 -1.09
CA SER A 275 15.93 -1.78 -1.26
C SER A 275 16.77 -1.98 -2.52
N ALA A 276 16.52 -1.22 -3.59
CA ALA A 276 17.25 -1.29 -4.86
C ALA A 276 18.52 -0.45 -4.87
N ALA A 277 18.69 0.45 -3.89
CA ALA A 277 19.82 1.36 -3.82
C ALA A 277 21.06 0.71 -3.23
N GLY A 278 22.20 0.83 -3.92
CA GLY A 278 23.53 0.52 -3.38
C GLY A 278 23.95 1.49 -2.26
N GLU A 279 25.12 1.25 -1.67
CA GLU A 279 25.63 2.05 -0.52
C GLU A 279 25.76 3.55 -0.80
N GLU A 280 26.09 3.92 -2.03
CA GLU A 280 26.21 5.32 -2.49
C GLU A 280 24.89 5.88 -3.05
N GLY A 281 23.79 5.14 -2.92
CA GLY A 281 22.47 5.53 -3.40
C GLY A 281 22.28 5.39 -4.92
N HIS A 282 23.21 4.72 -5.62
CA HIS A 282 23.04 4.37 -7.03
C HIS A 282 22.00 3.26 -7.17
N LEU A 283 21.02 3.46 -8.04
CA LEU A 283 19.98 2.48 -8.33
C LEU A 283 20.45 1.50 -9.41
N ALA A 284 20.15 0.23 -9.22
CA ALA A 284 20.32 -0.81 -10.24
C ALA A 284 18.96 -1.48 -10.52
N GLU A 285 18.90 -2.23 -11.63
CA GLU A 285 17.79 -3.15 -11.83
C GLU A 285 17.66 -4.05 -10.60
N TRP A 286 16.45 -4.18 -10.10
CA TRP A 286 16.19 -4.95 -8.91
C TRP A 286 14.87 -5.72 -9.05
N SER A 287 14.89 -6.99 -8.71
CA SER A 287 13.70 -7.84 -8.65
C SER A 287 13.86 -8.81 -7.50
N GLY A 288 12.90 -8.85 -6.60
CA GLY A 288 13.00 -9.71 -5.43
C GLY A 288 11.94 -9.42 -4.38
N ALA A 289 12.19 -9.94 -3.19
CA ALA A 289 11.36 -9.70 -2.02
C ALA A 289 12.04 -8.71 -1.09
N THR A 290 11.27 -7.76 -0.54
CA THR A 290 11.75 -6.82 0.48
C THR A 290 10.91 -6.92 1.74
N ASP A 291 11.58 -7.01 2.87
CA ASP A 291 11.04 -6.93 4.22
C ASP A 291 11.67 -5.76 5.00
N ILE A 292 12.19 -4.77 4.27
CA ILE A 292 12.87 -3.62 4.86
C ILE A 292 11.97 -2.93 5.90
N PHE A 293 12.46 -2.84 7.11
CA PHE A 293 11.82 -2.14 8.22
C PHE A 293 12.58 -0.86 8.55
N ILE A 294 12.02 0.27 8.18
CA ILE A 294 12.64 1.58 8.35
C ILE A 294 12.15 2.20 9.65
N THR A 295 13.08 2.49 10.55
CA THR A 295 12.86 3.14 11.86
C THR A 295 13.87 4.27 12.05
N PRO A 296 13.68 5.20 13.00
CA PRO A 296 14.64 6.27 13.31
C PRO A 296 16.07 5.73 13.47
N GLY A 297 17.02 6.39 12.79
CA GLY A 297 18.39 5.96 12.66
C GLY A 297 18.71 5.27 11.32
N TYR A 298 17.71 4.97 10.50
CA TYR A 298 17.94 4.49 9.13
C TYR A 298 18.54 5.61 8.27
N ARG A 299 19.57 5.28 7.49
CA ARG A 299 20.20 6.22 6.55
C ARG A 299 19.57 6.06 5.17
N PHE A 300 18.76 7.03 4.76
CA PHE A 300 18.20 7.08 3.40
C PHE A 300 19.29 7.34 2.38
N ARG A 301 19.25 6.62 1.26
CA ARG A 301 20.32 6.59 0.26
C ARG A 301 19.93 7.31 -1.03
N THR A 302 18.67 7.19 -1.44
CA THR A 302 18.26 7.63 -2.77
C THR A 302 17.05 8.55 -2.79
N VAL A 303 16.15 8.48 -1.80
CA VAL A 303 14.93 9.31 -1.77
C VAL A 303 15.21 10.68 -1.15
N ASP A 304 14.84 11.75 -1.87
CA ASP A 304 15.06 13.15 -1.46
C ASP A 304 13.83 13.83 -0.88
N ALA A 305 12.63 13.33 -1.21
CA ALA A 305 11.36 13.73 -0.61
C ALA A 305 10.35 12.59 -0.68
N LEU A 306 9.37 12.62 0.22
CA LEU A 306 8.31 11.62 0.31
C LEU A 306 6.95 12.30 0.34
N MET A 307 6.09 11.99 -0.63
CA MET A 307 4.66 12.30 -0.55
C MET A 307 3.92 11.05 -0.05
N THR A 308 3.20 11.16 1.07
CA THR A 308 2.46 10.03 1.65
C THR A 308 1.20 10.46 2.38
N ASN A 309 0.29 9.52 2.68
CA ASN A 309 -0.87 9.76 3.54
C ASN A 309 -0.45 9.95 5.01
N PHE A 310 -1.38 10.42 5.85
CA PHE A 310 -1.24 10.34 7.30
C PHE A 310 -1.53 8.90 7.78
N HIS A 311 -0.63 8.39 8.61
CA HIS A 311 -0.64 7.00 9.06
C HIS A 311 -1.26 6.84 10.46
N LEU A 312 -1.58 5.60 10.83
CA LEU A 312 -2.15 5.27 12.13
C LEU A 312 -1.09 5.33 13.27
N PRO A 313 -1.52 5.57 14.50
CA PRO A 313 -0.62 5.47 15.66
C PRO A 313 -0.04 4.06 15.76
N ARG A 314 1.17 3.96 16.30
CA ARG A 314 1.94 2.72 16.52
C ARG A 314 2.16 1.88 15.25
N SER A 315 2.04 2.48 14.05
CA SER A 315 2.22 1.79 12.78
C SER A 315 3.68 1.83 12.30
N THR A 316 4.09 0.81 11.55
CA THR A 316 5.40 0.78 10.88
C THR A 316 5.57 1.97 9.92
N LEU A 317 4.46 2.47 9.37
CA LEU A 317 4.47 3.60 8.44
C LEU A 317 4.68 4.94 9.16
N PHE A 318 4.15 5.13 10.38
CA PHE A 318 4.48 6.30 11.18
C PHE A 318 5.95 6.27 11.65
N MET A 319 6.48 5.08 11.96
CA MET A 319 7.91 4.90 12.26
C MET A 319 8.78 5.30 11.06
N LEU A 320 8.40 4.93 9.83
CA LEU A 320 9.11 5.29 8.62
C LEU A 320 9.13 6.81 8.39
N VAL A 321 7.99 7.51 8.49
CA VAL A 321 7.98 8.96 8.30
C VAL A 321 8.72 9.69 9.41
N ALA A 322 8.69 9.16 10.65
CA ALA A 322 9.50 9.64 11.77
C ALA A 322 11.01 9.42 11.54
N ALA A 323 11.38 8.32 10.90
CA ALA A 323 12.77 8.07 10.47
C ALA A 323 13.21 9.04 9.37
N PHE A 324 12.29 9.44 8.48
CA PHE A 324 12.59 10.29 7.34
C PHE A 324 12.76 11.75 7.72
N SER A 325 11.83 12.32 8.50
CA SER A 325 11.78 13.75 8.78
C SER A 325 12.06 14.13 10.23
N GLY A 326 12.38 13.14 11.07
CA GLY A 326 12.57 13.34 12.51
C GLY A 326 11.27 13.15 13.30
N LEU A 327 11.38 12.49 14.46
CA LEU A 327 10.23 12.14 15.29
C LEU A 327 9.49 13.38 15.83
N ASP A 328 10.22 14.38 16.27
CA ASP A 328 9.62 15.58 16.88
C ASP A 328 8.85 16.41 15.85
N LEU A 329 9.40 16.57 14.63
CA LEU A 329 8.69 17.23 13.52
C LEU A 329 7.43 16.45 13.13
N MET A 330 7.52 15.12 13.07
CA MET A 330 6.36 14.30 12.72
C MET A 330 5.27 14.34 13.80
N ARG A 331 5.62 14.35 15.07
CA ARG A 331 4.65 14.57 16.16
C ARG A 331 3.96 15.92 16.04
N ALA A 332 4.72 16.99 15.82
CA ALA A 332 4.17 18.32 15.61
C ALA A 332 3.26 18.38 14.36
N ALA A 333 3.68 17.75 13.25
CA ALA A 333 2.89 17.67 12.01
C ALA A 333 1.56 16.93 12.20
N TYR A 334 1.58 15.81 12.94
CA TYR A 334 0.37 15.01 13.18
C TYR A 334 -0.58 15.72 14.18
N THR A 335 -0.06 16.35 15.21
CA THR A 335 -0.86 17.22 16.11
C THR A 335 -1.50 18.35 15.32
N HIS A 336 -0.72 19.08 14.51
CA HIS A 336 -1.25 20.13 13.63
C HIS A 336 -2.34 19.60 12.69
N ALA A 337 -2.12 18.45 12.06
CA ALA A 337 -3.09 17.85 11.15
C ALA A 337 -4.42 17.50 11.86
N ILE A 338 -4.36 16.91 13.05
CA ILE A 338 -5.55 16.56 13.85
C ILE A 338 -6.32 17.82 14.25
N GLU A 339 -5.64 18.82 14.81
CA GLU A 339 -6.23 20.07 15.28
C GLU A 339 -6.86 20.88 14.14
N ASN A 340 -6.24 20.84 12.94
CA ASN A 340 -6.71 21.57 11.77
C ASN A 340 -7.64 20.78 10.86
N GLY A 341 -8.12 19.60 11.28
CA GLY A 341 -9.17 18.89 10.58
C GLY A 341 -8.70 18.14 9.33
N TYR A 342 -7.43 17.77 9.23
CA TYR A 342 -6.96 16.85 8.20
C TYR A 342 -7.59 15.47 8.36
N ARG A 343 -7.74 14.79 7.24
CA ARG A 343 -8.25 13.44 7.17
C ARG A 343 -7.09 12.45 7.10
N PHE A 344 -7.27 11.33 7.75
CA PHE A 344 -6.22 10.33 7.93
C PHE A 344 -6.48 9.06 7.13
N TYR A 345 -5.43 8.29 6.92
CA TYR A 345 -5.34 6.97 6.39
C TYR A 345 -5.56 6.91 4.86
N SER A 346 -6.00 5.75 4.30
CA SER A 346 -5.93 5.45 2.86
C SER A 346 -6.62 6.47 1.94
N TYR A 347 -7.75 7.02 2.36
CA TYR A 347 -8.51 8.05 1.64
C TYR A 347 -8.35 9.46 2.25
N GLY A 348 -7.46 9.56 3.22
CA GLY A 348 -7.18 10.82 3.89
C GLY A 348 -6.41 11.81 3.03
N ASP A 349 -5.93 12.84 3.67
CA ASP A 349 -5.10 13.88 3.09
C ASP A 349 -3.64 13.42 2.98
N ALA A 350 -2.78 14.23 2.38
CA ALA A 350 -1.39 13.89 2.14
C ALA A 350 -0.43 14.78 2.94
N SER A 351 0.80 14.31 3.06
CA SER A 351 1.97 15.07 3.52
C SER A 351 3.08 15.02 2.47
N LEU A 352 3.83 16.11 2.32
CA LEU A 352 5.08 16.19 1.55
C LEU A 352 6.22 16.42 2.54
N LEU A 353 7.05 15.41 2.69
CA LEU A 353 8.07 15.29 3.70
C LEU A 353 9.47 15.42 3.10
N PHE A 354 10.36 16.05 3.84
CA PHE A 354 11.78 16.17 3.49
C PHE A 354 12.65 15.54 4.60
N PRO A 355 13.82 14.98 4.26
CA PRO A 355 14.66 14.30 5.23
C PRO A 355 15.22 15.26 6.28
N GLU A 356 15.38 14.78 7.50
CA GLU A 356 15.95 15.56 8.62
C GLU A 356 17.39 15.98 8.33
N THR A 357 18.18 15.08 7.76
CA THR A 357 19.55 15.33 7.26
C THR A 357 19.89 14.30 6.17
N LYS A 358 20.67 14.71 5.19
CA LYS A 358 21.39 13.79 4.28
C LYS A 358 22.82 13.61 4.74
#